data_f920963ea2b94d46b818720eb7b11379
#
_entry.id   f920963ea2b94d46b818720eb7b11379
#
_cell.length_a   1.000
_cell.length_b   1.000
_cell.length_c   1.000
_cell.angle_alpha   90.00
_cell.angle_beta   90.00
_cell.angle_gamma   90.00
#
_symmetry.space_group_name_H-M   'P 1'
#
loop_
_entity.id
_entity.type
_entity.pdbx_description
1 polymer ?
#
loop_
_entity_poly.entity_id
_entity_poly.type
_entity_poly.pdbx_seq_one_letter_code
_entity_poly.pdbx_strand_id
1 'polypeptide(L)'
;MVVGGTGSLQATVELLARKGWQVTVTGRNAAAVPQSWSALGVAFVAIERGDEARMTALLADGGSLLVDGQCYTPEHARELSQWSQNFDSAVMLSAKAVYIDSAGRHLNSDEPPVWNGPIPESQPTMGYHGEPYQSREGYGANKAETERVLFAEGRNVSILRSSKIHGPGVRQVREWAIVKRVLDRRGWMPLRDGDRVESTTSAVALAQASLACAISPAIRVLNMADAEPRPARELAQAVATAAGGHLDLVEVDGCDCPAQVGRLPWTVDQVLDTTAATRLGITPDTFEGSIRSEVEWLVARARPTTERGWALPDWIDASQPDYAAEDACLRSRTV
;
A
#
# COMPACT_ATOMS: atom_id res chain seq x y z
N MET A 1 3.03 19.06 6.10
CA MET A 1 2.52 18.98 4.70
C MET A 1 2.45 17.53 4.27
N VAL A 2 1.37 17.09 3.61
CA VAL A 2 1.23 15.73 3.07
C VAL A 2 0.86 15.80 1.58
N VAL A 3 1.76 15.34 0.72
CA VAL A 3 1.58 15.29 -0.74
C VAL A 3 0.91 13.98 -1.14
N GLY A 4 -0.25 14.04 -1.80
CA GLY A 4 -1.05 12.87 -2.16
C GLY A 4 -1.79 12.23 -0.97
N GLY A 5 -2.22 13.03 0.00
CA GLY A 5 -2.79 12.56 1.25
C GLY A 5 -4.21 11.96 1.19
N THR A 6 -4.92 12.03 0.06
CA THR A 6 -6.28 11.48 -0.08
C THR A 6 -6.35 9.97 -0.37
N GLY A 7 -5.23 9.29 -0.31
CA GLY A 7 -5.09 7.85 -0.54
C GLY A 7 -4.47 7.13 0.66
N SER A 8 -3.44 6.33 0.42
CA SER A 8 -2.74 5.54 1.46
C SER A 8 -2.19 6.35 2.64
N LEU A 9 -2.06 7.67 2.50
CA LEU A 9 -1.64 8.59 3.56
C LEU A 9 -2.80 9.23 4.32
N GLN A 10 -4.06 8.85 4.07
CA GLN A 10 -5.20 9.40 4.80
C GLN A 10 -5.05 9.21 6.32
N ALA A 11 -4.63 8.02 6.76
CA ALA A 11 -4.38 7.74 8.17
C ALA A 11 -3.27 8.64 8.76
N THR A 12 -2.23 8.98 7.97
CA THR A 12 -1.17 9.91 8.37
C THR A 12 -1.73 11.31 8.61
N VAL A 13 -2.54 11.81 7.69
CA VAL A 13 -3.20 13.11 7.82
C VAL A 13 -4.03 13.17 9.09
N GLU A 14 -4.87 12.17 9.31
CA GLU A 14 -5.77 12.12 10.46
C GLU A 14 -5.02 11.97 11.80
N LEU A 15 -3.97 11.14 11.84
CA LEU A 15 -3.15 10.99 13.05
C LEU A 15 -2.47 12.30 13.42
N LEU A 16 -1.83 12.98 12.47
CA LEU A 16 -1.15 14.24 12.71
C LEU A 16 -2.14 15.33 13.18
N ALA A 17 -3.28 15.46 12.50
CA ALA A 17 -4.31 16.42 12.90
C ALA A 17 -4.87 16.15 14.31
N ARG A 18 -5.17 14.88 14.66
CA ARG A 18 -5.61 14.49 16.01
C ARG A 18 -4.55 14.73 17.09
N LYS A 19 -3.26 14.76 16.71
CA LYS A 19 -2.14 15.13 17.58
C LYS A 19 -1.93 16.65 17.68
N GLY A 20 -2.81 17.46 17.10
CA GLY A 20 -2.78 18.92 17.17
C GLY A 20 -1.85 19.58 16.14
N TRP A 21 -1.37 18.84 15.13
CA TRP A 21 -0.57 19.43 14.06
C TRP A 21 -1.45 20.21 13.08
N GLN A 22 -0.95 21.34 12.59
CA GLN A 22 -1.53 22.00 11.43
C GLN A 22 -1.17 21.20 10.17
N VAL A 23 -2.17 20.60 9.54
CA VAL A 23 -1.95 19.71 8.38
C VAL A 23 -2.51 20.32 7.12
N THR A 24 -1.65 20.52 6.13
CA THR A 24 -2.06 20.86 4.75
C THR A 24 -1.82 19.64 3.86
N VAL A 25 -2.80 19.32 3.03
CA VAL A 25 -2.78 18.15 2.15
C VAL A 25 -2.93 18.59 0.70
N THR A 26 -2.16 17.98 -0.20
CA THR A 26 -2.35 18.17 -1.63
C THR A 26 -2.96 16.93 -2.28
N GLY A 27 -3.72 17.14 -3.35
CA GLY A 27 -4.30 16.09 -4.17
C GLY A 27 -5.03 16.67 -5.37
N ARG A 28 -5.37 15.83 -6.35
CA ARG A 28 -6.01 16.26 -7.60
C ARG A 28 -7.52 16.45 -7.46
N ASN A 29 -8.16 15.67 -6.63
CA ASN A 29 -9.61 15.59 -6.56
C ASN A 29 -10.14 15.96 -5.17
N ALA A 30 -10.79 17.11 -5.07
CA ALA A 30 -11.42 17.58 -3.84
C ALA A 30 -12.58 16.66 -3.38
N ALA A 31 -13.26 15.96 -4.31
CA ALA A 31 -14.32 15.01 -3.96
C ALA A 31 -13.82 13.77 -3.22
N ALA A 32 -12.51 13.50 -3.25
CA ALA A 32 -11.89 12.41 -2.49
C ALA A 32 -11.51 12.80 -1.04
N VAL A 33 -11.73 14.06 -0.66
CA VAL A 33 -11.43 14.56 0.69
C VAL A 33 -12.46 14.02 1.67
N PRO A 34 -12.03 13.33 2.75
CA PRO A 34 -12.95 12.86 3.79
C PRO A 34 -13.67 14.02 4.47
N GLN A 35 -14.96 13.85 4.71
CA GLN A 35 -15.75 14.88 5.43
C GLN A 35 -15.22 15.14 6.85
N SER A 36 -14.64 14.13 7.49
CA SER A 36 -14.03 14.24 8.82
C SER A 36 -12.89 15.26 8.90
N TRP A 37 -12.23 15.56 7.76
CA TRP A 37 -11.09 16.48 7.76
C TRP A 37 -11.46 17.92 8.08
N SER A 38 -12.65 18.35 7.74
CA SER A 38 -13.17 19.68 8.12
C SER A 38 -13.18 19.84 9.64
N ALA A 39 -13.70 18.85 10.37
CA ALA A 39 -13.74 18.87 11.83
C ALA A 39 -12.33 18.76 12.49
N LEU A 40 -11.36 18.21 11.77
CA LEU A 40 -9.96 18.10 12.20
C LEU A 40 -9.13 19.34 11.84
N GLY A 41 -9.69 20.33 11.16
CA GLY A 41 -8.96 21.52 10.73
C GLY A 41 -7.91 21.27 9.64
N VAL A 42 -8.05 20.18 8.86
CA VAL A 42 -7.12 19.85 7.77
C VAL A 42 -7.40 20.75 6.58
N ALA A 43 -6.37 21.46 6.11
CA ALA A 43 -6.45 22.25 4.87
C ALA A 43 -6.16 21.35 3.65
N PHE A 44 -6.98 21.48 2.61
CA PHE A 44 -6.77 20.78 1.34
C PHE A 44 -6.51 21.77 0.20
N VAL A 45 -5.46 21.49 -0.59
CA VAL A 45 -5.09 22.27 -1.76
C VAL A 45 -5.18 21.37 -3.00
N ALA A 46 -6.08 21.73 -3.92
CA ALA A 46 -6.21 21.01 -5.19
C ALA A 46 -5.03 21.38 -6.11
N ILE A 47 -4.05 20.47 -6.21
CA ILE A 47 -2.84 20.66 -7.01
C ILE A 47 -2.27 19.30 -7.42
N GLU A 48 -1.75 19.20 -8.62
CA GLU A 48 -0.95 18.06 -9.06
C GLU A 48 0.50 18.19 -8.56
N ARG A 49 1.08 17.07 -8.13
CA ARG A 49 2.49 17.04 -7.72
C ARG A 49 3.44 17.51 -8.84
N GLY A 50 3.10 17.20 -10.09
CA GLY A 50 3.87 17.62 -11.27
C GLY A 50 3.79 19.12 -11.64
N ASP A 51 2.94 19.90 -10.96
CA ASP A 51 2.93 21.38 -11.07
C ASP A 51 4.03 21.93 -10.14
N GLU A 52 5.29 21.79 -10.59
CA GLU A 52 6.49 22.10 -9.80
C GLU A 52 6.48 23.55 -9.26
N ALA A 53 6.07 24.50 -10.08
CA ALA A 53 6.06 25.91 -9.70
C ALA A 53 5.08 26.17 -8.53
N ARG A 54 3.85 25.65 -8.62
CA ARG A 54 2.84 25.80 -7.56
C ARG A 54 3.19 25.00 -6.33
N MET A 55 3.76 23.78 -6.50
CA MET A 55 4.24 22.97 -5.37
C MET A 55 5.35 23.68 -4.64
N THR A 56 6.36 24.21 -5.35
CA THR A 56 7.48 24.94 -4.74
C THR A 56 6.99 26.18 -3.99
N ALA A 57 6.07 26.95 -4.55
CA ALA A 57 5.46 28.09 -3.88
C ALA A 57 4.69 27.68 -2.62
N LEU A 58 3.91 26.59 -2.67
CA LEU A 58 3.16 26.08 -1.51
C LEU A 58 4.07 25.57 -0.39
N LEU A 59 5.24 25.02 -0.72
CA LEU A 59 6.19 24.42 0.21
C LEU A 59 7.27 25.39 0.71
N ALA A 60 7.27 26.64 0.21
CA ALA A 60 8.28 27.64 0.53
C ALA A 60 8.30 28.03 2.03
N ASP A 61 7.12 28.08 2.67
CA ASP A 61 6.99 28.42 4.09
C ASP A 61 7.50 27.31 5.02
N GLY A 62 7.74 26.10 4.47
CA GLY A 62 8.30 24.98 5.21
C GLY A 62 7.42 24.41 6.33
N GLY A 63 8.08 23.80 7.31
CA GLY A 63 7.43 23.23 8.48
C GLY A 63 8.17 22.05 9.10
N SER A 64 7.56 21.41 10.08
CA SER A 64 8.22 20.31 10.80
C SER A 64 8.26 18.99 10.02
N LEU A 65 7.30 18.73 9.12
CA LEU A 65 7.23 17.48 8.37
C LEU A 65 6.68 17.66 6.97
N LEU A 66 7.40 17.10 5.99
CA LEU A 66 6.93 16.89 4.61
C LEU A 66 6.78 15.38 4.37
N VAL A 67 5.59 14.91 3.98
CA VAL A 67 5.37 13.51 3.57
C VAL A 67 5.00 13.48 2.09
N ASP A 68 5.79 12.78 1.27
CA ASP A 68 5.52 12.60 -0.16
C ASP A 68 5.14 11.16 -0.49
N GLY A 69 3.86 10.94 -0.76
CA GLY A 69 3.30 9.66 -1.22
C GLY A 69 3.39 9.45 -2.74
N GLN A 70 3.88 10.44 -3.49
CA GLN A 70 3.88 10.44 -4.95
C GLN A 70 5.28 10.59 -5.57
N CYS A 71 6.32 10.35 -4.81
CA CYS A 71 7.69 10.38 -5.27
C CYS A 71 8.04 9.06 -5.99
N TYR A 72 7.83 9.00 -7.31
CA TYR A 72 7.95 7.76 -8.11
C TYR A 72 9.21 7.68 -8.95
N THR A 73 9.84 8.80 -9.31
CA THR A 73 10.96 8.85 -10.26
C THR A 73 12.16 9.60 -9.68
N PRO A 74 13.36 9.44 -10.24
CA PRO A 74 14.54 10.21 -9.83
C PRO A 74 14.35 11.72 -9.90
N GLU A 75 13.56 12.22 -10.87
CA GLU A 75 13.21 13.64 -10.98
C GLU A 75 12.39 14.09 -9.76
N HIS A 76 11.38 13.29 -9.39
CA HIS A 76 10.60 13.52 -8.18
C HIS A 76 11.45 13.50 -6.90
N ALA A 77 12.55 12.71 -6.88
CA ALA A 77 13.47 12.71 -5.74
C ALA A 77 14.25 14.01 -5.64
N ARG A 78 14.71 14.58 -6.76
CA ARG A 78 15.41 15.86 -6.77
C ARG A 78 14.50 17.00 -6.30
N GLU A 79 13.26 17.03 -6.79
CA GLU A 79 12.23 17.97 -6.32
C GLU A 79 11.98 17.83 -4.81
N LEU A 80 11.77 16.59 -4.32
CA LEU A 80 11.57 16.33 -2.90
C LEU A 80 12.77 16.76 -2.06
N SER A 81 14.00 16.53 -2.55
CA SER A 81 15.22 16.98 -1.90
C SER A 81 15.29 18.51 -1.79
N GLN A 82 14.90 19.23 -2.86
CA GLN A 82 14.81 20.69 -2.82
C GLN A 82 13.76 21.17 -1.83
N TRP A 83 12.54 20.63 -1.90
CA TRP A 83 11.46 21.03 -0.99
C TRP A 83 11.76 20.71 0.47
N SER A 84 12.43 19.58 0.74
CA SER A 84 12.78 19.14 2.10
C SER A 84 13.73 20.10 2.83
N GLN A 85 14.40 21.01 2.12
CA GLN A 85 15.26 22.03 2.75
C GLN A 85 14.49 22.98 3.67
N ASN A 86 13.21 23.15 3.42
CA ASN A 86 12.33 24.02 4.21
C ASN A 86 11.64 23.28 5.38
N PHE A 87 11.97 21.98 5.57
CA PHE A 87 11.34 21.14 6.59
C PHE A 87 12.37 20.52 7.54
N ASP A 88 12.00 20.33 8.80
CA ASP A 88 12.86 19.65 9.79
C ASP A 88 13.09 18.18 9.41
N SER A 89 12.06 17.53 8.86
CA SER A 89 12.08 16.15 8.43
C SER A 89 11.21 15.94 7.19
N ALA A 90 11.60 14.97 6.34
CA ALA A 90 10.76 14.51 5.25
C ALA A 90 10.60 12.99 5.26
N VAL A 91 9.50 12.52 4.70
CA VAL A 91 9.17 11.09 4.53
C VAL A 91 8.80 10.82 3.08
N MET A 92 9.41 9.81 2.49
CA MET A 92 9.11 9.33 1.14
C MET A 92 8.54 7.92 1.21
N LEU A 93 7.37 7.69 0.60
CA LEU A 93 6.85 6.32 0.43
C LEU A 93 7.57 5.61 -0.70
N SER A 94 8.35 4.58 -0.33
CA SER A 94 8.90 3.58 -1.24
C SER A 94 8.10 2.28 -1.17
N ALA A 95 8.64 1.21 -1.73
CA ALA A 95 7.96 -0.08 -1.79
C ALA A 95 8.94 -1.25 -1.71
N LYS A 96 8.49 -2.40 -1.23
CA LYS A 96 9.24 -3.66 -1.25
C LYS A 96 9.62 -4.12 -2.67
N ALA A 97 8.97 -3.57 -3.70
CA ALA A 97 9.26 -3.86 -5.10
C ALA A 97 10.68 -3.45 -5.54
N VAL A 98 11.41 -2.70 -4.72
CA VAL A 98 12.82 -2.35 -4.98
C VAL A 98 13.77 -3.54 -4.83
N TYR A 99 13.40 -4.58 -4.07
CA TYR A 99 14.29 -5.67 -3.72
C TYR A 99 14.53 -6.66 -4.86
N ILE A 100 15.78 -7.16 -4.93
CA ILE A 100 16.18 -8.30 -5.76
C ILE A 100 16.77 -9.41 -4.88
N ASP A 101 16.60 -10.66 -5.32
CA ASP A 101 17.22 -11.82 -4.69
C ASP A 101 18.71 -11.98 -5.13
N SER A 102 19.38 -13.03 -4.67
CA SER A 102 20.77 -13.31 -5.00
C SER A 102 21.02 -13.62 -6.48
N ALA A 103 19.98 -13.97 -7.25
CA ALA A 103 20.03 -14.20 -8.68
C ALA A 103 19.60 -12.95 -9.50
N GLY A 104 19.32 -11.83 -8.83
CA GLY A 104 18.85 -10.59 -9.46
C GLY A 104 17.36 -10.59 -9.81
N ARG A 105 16.58 -11.59 -9.36
CA ARG A 105 15.14 -11.65 -9.61
C ARG A 105 14.39 -10.72 -8.67
N HIS A 106 13.32 -10.14 -9.16
CA HIS A 106 12.44 -9.21 -8.45
C HIS A 106 10.98 -9.62 -8.57
N LEU A 107 10.08 -8.90 -7.91
CA LEU A 107 8.65 -9.23 -7.83
C LEU A 107 7.97 -9.44 -9.20
N ASN A 108 8.45 -8.78 -10.24
CA ASN A 108 7.90 -8.84 -11.60
C ASN A 108 8.76 -9.66 -12.58
N SER A 109 9.76 -10.39 -12.11
CA SER A 109 10.53 -11.33 -12.95
C SER A 109 9.66 -12.50 -13.43
N ASP A 110 10.04 -13.13 -14.54
CA ASP A 110 9.33 -14.31 -15.05
C ASP A 110 9.41 -15.48 -14.08
N GLU A 111 10.57 -15.67 -13.45
CA GLU A 111 10.72 -16.56 -12.31
C GLU A 111 10.57 -15.79 -11.01
N PRO A 112 9.80 -16.28 -10.02
CA PRO A 112 9.64 -15.61 -8.75
C PRO A 112 10.97 -15.51 -7.99
N PRO A 113 11.19 -14.43 -7.23
CA PRO A 113 12.38 -14.32 -6.40
C PRO A 113 12.36 -15.34 -5.25
N VAL A 114 13.55 -15.76 -4.82
CA VAL A 114 13.74 -16.68 -3.69
C VAL A 114 14.48 -15.96 -2.57
N TRP A 115 13.86 -15.90 -1.41
CA TRP A 115 14.39 -15.21 -0.23
C TRP A 115 14.87 -16.21 0.82
N ASN A 116 15.98 -15.90 1.51
CA ASN A 116 16.54 -16.72 2.58
C ASN A 116 16.01 -16.32 3.98
N GLY A 117 14.75 -15.90 4.05
CA GLY A 117 14.10 -15.41 5.26
C GLY A 117 13.57 -13.99 5.13
N PRO A 118 13.22 -13.32 6.23
CA PRO A 118 12.77 -11.95 6.21
C PRO A 118 13.82 -11.00 5.60
N ILE A 119 13.37 -10.11 4.72
CA ILE A 119 14.21 -9.24 3.89
C ILE A 119 14.59 -8.00 4.70
N PRO A 120 15.87 -7.79 5.03
CA PRO A 120 16.34 -6.59 5.74
C PRO A 120 16.46 -5.40 4.77
N GLU A 121 16.54 -4.18 5.30
CA GLU A 121 16.76 -2.96 4.50
C GLU A 121 18.08 -2.97 3.72
N SER A 122 19.06 -3.77 4.16
CA SER A 122 20.36 -3.94 3.49
C SER A 122 20.31 -4.87 2.26
N GLN A 123 19.19 -5.54 2.01
CA GLN A 123 19.01 -6.39 0.82
C GLN A 123 19.26 -5.57 -0.46
N PRO A 124 20.00 -6.10 -1.46
CA PRO A 124 20.19 -5.44 -2.74
C PRO A 124 18.89 -5.00 -3.40
N THR A 125 18.96 -3.88 -4.12
CA THR A 125 17.83 -3.28 -4.84
C THR A 125 18.09 -3.23 -6.34
N MET A 126 17.00 -3.12 -7.11
CA MET A 126 17.03 -3.08 -8.57
C MET A 126 17.98 -1.99 -9.11
N GLY A 127 18.64 -2.29 -10.21
CA GLY A 127 19.28 -1.29 -11.05
C GLY A 127 18.25 -0.43 -11.79
N TYR A 128 18.67 0.77 -12.25
CA TYR A 128 17.84 1.66 -13.05
C TYR A 128 18.56 2.00 -14.36
N HIS A 129 17.88 1.82 -15.49
CA HIS A 129 18.40 2.04 -16.83
C HIS A 129 17.50 2.95 -17.68
N GLY A 130 16.65 3.77 -17.03
CA GLY A 130 15.78 4.72 -17.69
C GLY A 130 14.38 4.14 -18.00
N GLU A 131 13.97 3.06 -17.37
CA GLU A 131 12.65 2.45 -17.59
C GLU A 131 11.52 3.39 -17.16
N PRO A 132 10.42 3.47 -17.94
CA PRO A 132 9.23 4.20 -17.52
C PRO A 132 8.66 3.58 -16.23
N TYR A 133 8.33 4.40 -15.23
CA TYR A 133 7.89 3.89 -13.93
C TYR A 133 6.57 3.09 -13.98
N GLN A 134 5.76 3.26 -15.02
CA GLN A 134 4.52 2.50 -15.25
C GLN A 134 4.76 1.12 -15.88
N SER A 135 5.98 0.84 -16.37
CA SER A 135 6.28 -0.47 -16.95
C SER A 135 6.37 -1.54 -15.86
N ARG A 136 6.30 -2.81 -16.28
CA ARG A 136 6.35 -3.98 -15.38
C ARG A 136 7.56 -3.93 -14.43
N GLU A 137 8.73 -3.58 -14.95
CA GLU A 137 9.99 -3.54 -14.20
C GLU A 137 10.29 -2.13 -13.66
N GLY A 138 9.80 -1.11 -14.34
CA GLY A 138 10.15 0.27 -14.09
C GLY A 138 9.73 0.79 -12.72
N TYR A 139 8.62 0.29 -12.15
CA TYR A 139 8.17 0.77 -10.85
C TYR A 139 9.22 0.53 -9.75
N GLY A 140 9.74 -0.70 -9.62
CA GLY A 140 10.75 -1.04 -8.63
C GLY A 140 12.09 -0.35 -8.91
N ALA A 141 12.54 -0.33 -10.18
CA ALA A 141 13.78 0.31 -10.61
C ALA A 141 13.77 1.82 -10.33
N ASN A 142 12.70 2.51 -10.71
CA ASN A 142 12.56 3.95 -10.44
C ASN A 142 12.52 4.26 -8.93
N LYS A 143 11.79 3.46 -8.13
CA LYS A 143 11.78 3.64 -6.66
C LYS A 143 13.17 3.43 -6.06
N ALA A 144 13.92 2.41 -6.51
CA ALA A 144 15.27 2.16 -6.04
C ALA A 144 16.23 3.32 -6.40
N GLU A 145 16.12 3.87 -7.61
CA GLU A 145 16.91 5.05 -8.00
C GLU A 145 16.52 6.31 -7.25
N THR A 146 15.21 6.50 -7.02
CA THR A 146 14.68 7.59 -6.18
C THR A 146 15.33 7.57 -4.79
N GLU A 147 15.43 6.41 -4.17
CA GLU A 147 16.12 6.24 -2.89
C GLU A 147 17.60 6.61 -2.97
N ARG A 148 18.32 6.18 -4.02
CA ARG A 148 19.75 6.51 -4.21
C ARG A 148 19.97 8.01 -4.34
N VAL A 149 19.11 8.70 -5.11
CA VAL A 149 19.17 10.16 -5.25
C VAL A 149 18.99 10.84 -3.89
N LEU A 150 17.97 10.45 -3.11
CA LEU A 150 17.71 11.04 -1.79
C LEU A 150 18.87 10.79 -0.81
N PHE A 151 19.47 9.58 -0.83
CA PHE A 151 20.66 9.30 -0.01
C PHE A 151 21.87 10.16 -0.41
N ALA A 152 22.11 10.33 -1.71
CA ALA A 152 23.22 11.15 -2.19
C ALA A 152 23.10 12.62 -1.78
N GLU A 153 21.88 13.14 -1.68
CA GLU A 153 21.61 14.52 -1.26
C GLU A 153 21.81 14.74 0.26
N GLY A 154 21.83 13.66 1.07
CA GLY A 154 22.15 13.70 2.50
C GLY A 154 21.15 14.47 3.38
N ARG A 155 19.91 14.65 2.93
CA ARG A 155 18.85 15.35 3.68
C ARG A 155 18.17 14.43 4.70
N ASN A 156 17.50 14.99 5.70
CA ASN A 156 16.71 14.26 6.68
C ASN A 156 15.43 13.69 6.05
N VAL A 157 15.61 12.78 5.09
CA VAL A 157 14.51 12.07 4.42
C VAL A 157 14.48 10.62 4.88
N SER A 158 13.39 10.22 5.56
CA SER A 158 13.14 8.84 5.93
C SER A 158 12.36 8.14 4.81
N ILE A 159 12.86 7.01 4.34
CA ILE A 159 12.29 6.24 3.24
C ILE A 159 11.54 5.04 3.81
N LEU A 160 10.23 4.93 3.53
CA LEU A 160 9.39 3.85 4.01
C LEU A 160 9.13 2.84 2.89
N ARG A 161 9.77 1.69 2.94
CA ARG A 161 9.52 0.56 2.03
C ARG A 161 8.33 -0.23 2.50
N SER A 162 7.15 0.13 2.02
CA SER A 162 5.91 -0.57 2.34
C SER A 162 5.70 -1.82 1.47
N SER A 163 4.96 -2.79 2.01
CA SER A 163 4.40 -3.89 1.25
C SER A 163 3.04 -3.48 0.64
N LYS A 164 2.10 -4.42 0.56
CA LYS A 164 0.74 -4.14 0.09
C LYS A 164 -0.01 -3.35 1.16
N ILE A 165 -0.20 -2.07 0.86
CA ILE A 165 -0.86 -1.16 1.81
C ILE A 165 -2.35 -1.46 1.81
N HIS A 166 -2.93 -1.54 3.01
CA HIS A 166 -4.35 -1.64 3.26
C HIS A 166 -4.81 -0.61 4.31
N GLY A 167 -6.11 -0.35 4.35
CA GLY A 167 -6.72 0.60 5.28
C GLY A 167 -7.67 1.60 4.61
N PRO A 168 -8.46 2.34 5.38
CA PRO A 168 -9.40 3.33 4.85
C PRO A 168 -8.72 4.34 3.94
N GLY A 169 -9.32 4.60 2.77
CA GLY A 169 -8.81 5.56 1.79
C GLY A 169 -7.78 5.00 0.81
N VAL A 170 -7.24 3.79 1.01
CA VAL A 170 -6.40 3.12 0.02
C VAL A 170 -7.20 2.92 -1.26
N ARG A 171 -6.60 3.27 -2.41
CA ARG A 171 -7.33 3.22 -3.69
C ARG A 171 -7.35 1.83 -4.31
N GLN A 172 -6.24 1.09 -4.24
CA GLN A 172 -6.15 -0.29 -4.69
C GLN A 172 -6.61 -1.22 -3.59
N VAL A 173 -7.92 -1.42 -3.47
CA VAL A 173 -8.52 -2.28 -2.45
C VAL A 173 -8.54 -3.73 -2.93
N ARG A 174 -7.50 -4.45 -2.57
CA ARG A 174 -7.28 -5.84 -2.97
C ARG A 174 -8.27 -6.79 -2.30
N GLU A 175 -8.70 -6.43 -1.12
CA GLU A 175 -9.57 -7.17 -0.22
C GLU A 175 -11.03 -7.17 -0.69
N TRP A 176 -11.40 -6.24 -1.58
CA TRP A 176 -12.76 -6.13 -2.10
C TRP A 176 -13.31 -7.41 -2.70
N ALA A 177 -12.49 -8.15 -3.43
CA ALA A 177 -12.93 -9.41 -4.03
C ALA A 177 -13.41 -10.44 -3.00
N ILE A 178 -12.89 -10.39 -1.77
CA ILE A 178 -13.29 -11.24 -0.65
C ILE A 178 -14.54 -10.65 0.03
N VAL A 179 -14.51 -9.35 0.36
CA VAL A 179 -15.66 -8.64 0.97
C VAL A 179 -16.90 -8.77 0.10
N LYS A 180 -16.73 -8.60 -1.22
CA LYS A 180 -17.85 -8.75 -2.18
C LYS A 180 -18.50 -10.13 -2.11
N ARG A 181 -17.71 -11.21 -2.00
CA ARG A 181 -18.27 -12.57 -1.88
C ARG A 181 -19.11 -12.73 -0.62
N VAL A 182 -18.68 -12.18 0.49
CA VAL A 182 -19.45 -12.19 1.74
C VAL A 182 -20.74 -11.41 1.56
N LEU A 183 -20.71 -10.21 0.99
CA LEU A 183 -21.90 -9.39 0.74
C LEU A 183 -22.85 -10.02 -0.27
N ASP A 184 -22.33 -10.70 -1.30
CA ASP A 184 -23.10 -11.43 -2.32
C ASP A 184 -23.61 -12.78 -1.79
N ARG A 185 -23.25 -13.18 -0.56
CA ARG A 185 -23.62 -14.46 0.08
C ARG A 185 -23.13 -15.67 -0.71
N ARG A 186 -21.94 -15.57 -1.32
CA ARG A 186 -21.45 -16.67 -2.17
C ARG A 186 -21.03 -17.91 -1.37
N GLY A 187 -20.62 -17.75 -0.12
CA GLY A 187 -20.29 -18.85 0.80
C GLY A 187 -18.94 -19.54 0.54
N TRP A 188 -18.35 -19.42 -0.65
CA TRP A 188 -17.09 -20.04 -1.02
C TRP A 188 -16.29 -19.18 -1.99
N MET A 189 -14.97 -19.48 -2.10
CA MET A 189 -14.11 -18.91 -3.15
C MET A 189 -13.05 -19.92 -3.57
N PRO A 190 -12.65 -19.93 -4.86
CA PRO A 190 -11.47 -20.70 -5.29
C PRO A 190 -10.21 -20.10 -4.68
N LEU A 191 -9.22 -20.95 -4.39
CA LEU A 191 -7.95 -20.56 -3.81
C LEU A 191 -6.81 -21.16 -4.62
N ARG A 192 -5.87 -20.32 -5.02
CA ARG A 192 -4.61 -20.68 -5.66
C ARG A 192 -3.45 -20.09 -4.87
N ASP A 193 -2.38 -20.89 -4.70
CA ASP A 193 -1.18 -20.47 -3.97
C ASP A 193 -1.48 -19.97 -2.53
N GLY A 194 -2.44 -20.61 -1.85
CA GLY A 194 -2.94 -20.16 -0.55
C GLY A 194 -1.92 -20.18 0.59
N ASP A 195 -0.83 -20.93 0.44
CA ASP A 195 0.26 -21.03 1.43
C ASP A 195 1.34 -19.94 1.29
N ARG A 196 1.27 -19.10 0.27
CA ARG A 196 2.22 -17.99 0.09
C ARG A 196 2.14 -17.01 1.24
N VAL A 197 3.30 -16.61 1.76
CA VAL A 197 3.42 -15.68 2.88
C VAL A 197 4.01 -14.37 2.39
N GLU A 198 3.16 -13.36 2.28
CA GLU A 198 3.56 -12.03 1.81
C GLU A 198 3.21 -10.98 2.87
N SER A 199 4.18 -10.13 3.23
CA SER A 199 3.91 -9.01 4.14
C SER A 199 2.82 -8.10 3.61
N THR A 200 1.99 -7.58 4.50
CA THR A 200 1.04 -6.48 4.30
C THR A 200 1.51 -5.26 5.09
N THR A 201 0.93 -4.10 4.86
CA THR A 201 1.26 -2.86 5.58
C THR A 201 -0.01 -2.07 5.84
N SER A 202 -0.35 -1.84 7.09
CA SER A 202 -1.48 -0.97 7.41
C SER A 202 -1.14 0.51 7.18
N ALA A 203 -2.12 1.27 6.70
CA ALA A 203 -2.00 2.73 6.57
C ALA A 203 -1.74 3.40 7.94
N VAL A 204 -2.21 2.76 9.02
CA VAL A 204 -1.95 3.23 10.40
C VAL A 204 -0.48 3.08 10.77
N ALA A 205 0.18 1.97 10.39
CA ALA A 205 1.62 1.80 10.61
C ALA A 205 2.44 2.86 9.87
N LEU A 206 2.05 3.23 8.63
CA LEU A 206 2.68 4.33 7.89
C LEU A 206 2.48 5.69 8.60
N ALA A 207 1.32 5.90 9.20
CA ALA A 207 1.04 7.11 9.98
C ALA A 207 1.94 7.20 11.23
N GLN A 208 2.07 6.10 11.97
CA GLN A 208 2.96 6.00 13.12
C GLN A 208 4.42 6.23 12.72
N ALA A 209 4.86 5.63 11.61
CA ALA A 209 6.20 5.82 11.07
C ALA A 209 6.47 7.28 10.67
N SER A 210 5.52 7.93 10.00
CA SER A 210 5.64 9.34 9.62
C SER A 210 5.79 10.25 10.86
N LEU A 211 5.02 9.99 11.90
CA LEU A 211 5.13 10.73 13.16
C LEU A 211 6.48 10.47 13.87
N ALA A 212 6.92 9.21 13.93
CA ALA A 212 8.20 8.86 14.54
C ALA A 212 9.38 9.49 13.78
N CYS A 213 9.32 9.53 12.45
CA CYS A 213 10.33 10.20 11.61
C CYS A 213 10.35 11.72 11.82
N ALA A 214 9.20 12.35 12.09
CA ALA A 214 9.13 13.76 12.43
C ALA A 214 9.76 14.07 13.77
N ILE A 215 9.57 13.20 14.77
CA ILE A 215 10.14 13.37 16.12
C ILE A 215 11.66 13.10 16.11
N SER A 216 12.13 12.22 15.26
CA SER A 216 13.54 11.84 15.13
C SER A 216 14.02 11.99 13.67
N PRO A 217 14.28 13.22 13.19
CA PRO A 217 14.73 13.46 11.84
C PRO A 217 16.06 12.75 11.53
N ALA A 218 16.12 12.03 10.41
CA ALA A 218 17.33 11.40 9.91
C ALA A 218 17.17 10.94 8.47
N ILE A 219 18.30 10.69 7.79
CA ILE A 219 18.29 9.90 6.56
C ILE A 219 18.31 8.42 6.95
N ARG A 220 17.28 7.67 6.51
CA ARG A 220 17.18 6.24 6.82
C ARG A 220 16.22 5.53 5.87
N VAL A 221 16.31 4.20 5.80
CA VAL A 221 15.31 3.33 5.22
C VAL A 221 14.65 2.52 6.32
N LEU A 222 13.35 2.31 6.23
CA LEU A 222 12.57 1.45 7.11
C LEU A 222 11.66 0.55 6.28
N ASN A 223 11.76 -0.74 6.50
CA ASN A 223 10.72 -1.66 6.05
C ASN A 223 9.47 -1.50 6.91
N MET A 224 8.34 -1.42 6.25
CA MET A 224 7.05 -1.26 6.89
C MET A 224 6.16 -2.45 6.56
N ALA A 225 5.81 -3.23 7.58
CA ALA A 225 4.89 -4.36 7.46
C ALA A 225 4.07 -4.54 8.74
N ASP A 226 2.93 -5.19 8.61
CA ASP A 226 2.15 -5.64 9.74
C ASP A 226 2.91 -6.73 10.51
N ALA A 227 2.63 -6.88 11.80
CA ALA A 227 3.19 -7.93 12.62
C ALA A 227 2.65 -9.31 12.18
N GLU A 228 3.43 -10.36 12.46
CA GLU A 228 3.02 -11.75 12.27
C GLU A 228 2.56 -12.07 10.83
N PRO A 229 3.48 -12.15 9.84
CA PRO A 229 3.13 -12.52 8.47
C PRO A 229 2.36 -13.84 8.43
N ARG A 230 1.28 -13.90 7.65
CA ARG A 230 0.37 -15.03 7.55
C ARG A 230 0.27 -15.58 6.13
N PRO A 231 -0.06 -16.86 5.95
CA PRO A 231 -0.43 -17.40 4.66
C PRO A 231 -1.63 -16.68 4.03
N ALA A 232 -1.64 -16.58 2.71
CA ALA A 232 -2.68 -15.88 1.95
C ALA A 232 -4.10 -16.39 2.29
N ARG A 233 -4.26 -17.71 2.56
CA ARG A 233 -5.52 -18.30 3.01
C ARG A 233 -6.02 -17.73 4.34
N GLU A 234 -5.11 -17.48 5.28
CA GLU A 234 -5.47 -16.90 6.58
C GLU A 234 -5.84 -15.44 6.44
N LEU A 235 -5.11 -14.68 5.60
CA LEU A 235 -5.46 -13.29 5.29
C LEU A 235 -6.85 -13.20 4.65
N ALA A 236 -7.17 -14.10 3.71
CA ALA A 236 -8.49 -14.15 3.08
C ALA A 236 -9.60 -14.44 4.11
N GLN A 237 -9.37 -15.35 5.04
CA GLN A 237 -10.34 -15.67 6.09
C GLN A 237 -10.49 -14.54 7.10
N ALA A 238 -9.40 -13.79 7.43
CA ALA A 238 -9.47 -12.61 8.28
C ALA A 238 -10.33 -11.51 7.65
N VAL A 239 -10.19 -11.26 6.34
CA VAL A 239 -11.03 -10.32 5.60
C VAL A 239 -12.51 -10.77 5.61
N ALA A 240 -12.77 -12.05 5.32
CA ALA A 240 -14.14 -12.59 5.34
C ALA A 240 -14.79 -12.45 6.72
N THR A 241 -14.04 -12.76 7.77
CA THR A 241 -14.48 -12.62 9.17
C THR A 241 -14.78 -11.15 9.51
N ALA A 242 -13.90 -10.23 9.11
CA ALA A 242 -14.11 -8.79 9.31
C ALA A 242 -15.37 -8.28 8.56
N ALA A 243 -15.72 -8.90 7.41
CA ALA A 243 -16.95 -8.61 6.67
C ALA A 243 -18.21 -9.26 7.27
N GLY A 244 -18.09 -9.97 8.39
CA GLY A 244 -19.20 -10.64 9.07
C GLY A 244 -19.59 -11.98 8.46
N GLY A 245 -18.70 -12.65 7.71
CA GLY A 245 -18.93 -13.92 7.06
C GLY A 245 -17.79 -14.93 7.21
N HIS A 246 -17.99 -16.05 6.54
CA HIS A 246 -17.01 -17.11 6.36
C HIS A 246 -17.03 -17.54 4.90
N LEU A 247 -15.88 -17.94 4.36
CA LEU A 247 -15.76 -18.48 3.00
C LEU A 247 -15.09 -19.84 3.06
N ASP A 248 -15.72 -20.84 2.45
CA ASP A 248 -15.06 -22.11 2.17
C ASP A 248 -14.02 -21.91 1.09
N LEU A 249 -12.75 -22.12 1.42
CA LEU A 249 -11.63 -21.96 0.49
C LEU A 249 -11.42 -23.27 -0.27
N VAL A 250 -11.66 -23.24 -1.57
CA VAL A 250 -11.57 -24.42 -2.47
C VAL A 250 -10.27 -24.35 -3.27
N GLU A 251 -9.30 -25.19 -2.93
CA GLU A 251 -8.02 -25.27 -3.66
C GLU A 251 -8.24 -25.58 -5.14
N VAL A 252 -7.61 -24.80 -6.02
CA VAL A 252 -7.66 -24.98 -7.48
C VAL A 252 -6.27 -25.14 -8.12
N ASP A 253 -5.24 -25.34 -7.32
CA ASP A 253 -3.91 -25.66 -7.80
C ASP A 253 -3.92 -27.01 -8.53
N GLY A 254 -3.21 -27.05 -9.68
CA GLY A 254 -3.18 -28.25 -10.52
C GLY A 254 -4.47 -28.56 -11.31
N CYS A 255 -5.52 -27.73 -11.18
CA CYS A 255 -6.74 -27.85 -11.96
C CYS A 255 -6.60 -27.15 -13.32
N ASP A 256 -7.33 -27.67 -14.32
CA ASP A 256 -7.47 -27.02 -15.64
C ASP A 256 -8.46 -25.84 -15.54
N CYS A 257 -8.03 -24.80 -14.81
CA CYS A 257 -8.78 -23.58 -14.58
C CYS A 257 -7.98 -22.38 -15.09
N PRO A 258 -8.64 -21.34 -15.60
CA PRO A 258 -7.95 -20.09 -15.97
C PRO A 258 -7.02 -19.59 -14.85
N ALA A 259 -5.82 -19.14 -15.20
CA ALA A 259 -4.78 -18.79 -14.22
C ALA A 259 -5.19 -17.69 -13.23
N GLN A 260 -6.15 -16.85 -13.60
CA GLN A 260 -6.69 -15.80 -12.74
C GLN A 260 -7.70 -16.30 -11.70
N VAL A 261 -8.29 -17.49 -11.90
CA VAL A 261 -9.27 -18.07 -10.98
C VAL A 261 -8.57 -18.52 -9.70
N GLY A 262 -9.08 -18.06 -8.57
CA GLY A 262 -8.53 -18.37 -7.25
C GLY A 262 -7.30 -17.58 -6.85
N ARG A 263 -6.80 -16.70 -7.71
CA ARG A 263 -5.64 -15.89 -7.40
C ARG A 263 -5.96 -14.80 -6.39
N LEU A 264 -5.33 -14.88 -5.24
CA LEU A 264 -5.38 -13.83 -4.21
C LEU A 264 -4.40 -12.70 -4.53
N PRO A 265 -4.54 -11.54 -3.88
CA PRO A 265 -3.55 -10.46 -4.01
C PRO A 265 -2.15 -10.85 -3.53
N TRP A 266 -2.05 -11.77 -2.57
CA TRP A 266 -0.80 -12.22 -1.94
C TRP A 266 -0.27 -13.45 -2.67
N THR A 267 0.64 -13.25 -3.62
CA THR A 267 1.01 -14.28 -4.60
C THR A 267 2.47 -14.70 -4.56
N VAL A 268 3.28 -14.09 -3.68
CA VAL A 268 4.71 -14.36 -3.58
C VAL A 268 5.13 -14.51 -2.13
N ASP A 269 6.13 -15.36 -1.88
CA ASP A 269 6.77 -15.42 -0.57
C ASP A 269 7.73 -14.23 -0.45
N GLN A 270 7.30 -13.19 0.28
CA GLN A 270 8.09 -11.98 0.47
C GLN A 270 7.77 -11.33 1.82
N VAL A 271 8.54 -11.69 2.83
CA VAL A 271 8.40 -11.16 4.20
C VAL A 271 9.46 -10.10 4.45
N LEU A 272 9.07 -8.95 4.98
CA LEU A 272 9.97 -7.86 5.34
C LEU A 272 10.43 -7.99 6.80
N ASP A 273 11.73 -7.78 7.06
CA ASP A 273 12.25 -7.57 8.41
C ASP A 273 11.95 -6.12 8.84
N THR A 274 11.20 -5.97 9.92
CA THR A 274 10.78 -4.67 10.48
C THR A 274 11.57 -4.26 11.74
N THR A 275 12.67 -4.92 12.00
CA THR A 275 13.49 -4.67 13.21
C THR A 275 13.93 -3.21 13.35
N ALA A 276 14.27 -2.55 12.22
CA ALA A 276 14.67 -1.13 12.24
C ALA A 276 13.50 -0.21 12.62
N ALA A 277 12.30 -0.48 12.11
CA ALA A 277 11.08 0.26 12.47
C ALA A 277 10.73 0.06 13.97
N THR A 278 10.83 -1.18 14.46
CA THR A 278 10.59 -1.49 15.88
C THR A 278 11.57 -0.76 16.81
N ARG A 279 12.85 -0.66 16.44
CA ARG A 279 13.86 0.12 17.19
C ARG A 279 13.55 1.61 17.24
N LEU A 280 12.82 2.14 16.28
CA LEU A 280 12.32 3.53 16.28
C LEU A 280 11.03 3.70 17.10
N GLY A 281 10.57 2.65 17.77
CA GLY A 281 9.34 2.66 18.58
C GLY A 281 8.06 2.47 17.77
N ILE A 282 8.16 2.06 16.51
CA ILE A 282 7.00 1.74 15.68
C ILE A 282 6.61 0.30 15.97
N THR A 283 5.39 0.09 16.44
CA THR A 283 4.84 -1.25 16.71
C THR A 283 3.60 -1.44 15.84
N PRO A 284 3.75 -2.05 14.65
CA PRO A 284 2.62 -2.37 13.79
C PRO A 284 1.68 -3.36 14.48
N ASP A 285 0.39 -3.21 14.21
CA ASP A 285 -0.62 -4.21 14.60
C ASP A 285 -0.52 -5.44 13.69
N THR A 286 -1.23 -6.52 14.07
CA THR A 286 -1.44 -7.66 13.18
C THR A 286 -2.36 -7.28 12.02
N PHE A 287 -2.31 -8.05 10.92
CA PHE A 287 -3.25 -7.86 9.83
C PHE A 287 -4.70 -7.95 10.30
N GLU A 288 -5.03 -8.94 11.12
CA GLU A 288 -6.37 -9.14 11.69
C GLU A 288 -6.82 -7.95 12.56
N GLY A 289 -5.89 -7.33 13.29
CA GLY A 289 -6.18 -6.14 14.09
C GLY A 289 -6.47 -4.89 13.26
N SER A 290 -5.76 -4.74 12.14
CA SER A 290 -5.82 -3.54 11.30
C SER A 290 -6.84 -3.61 10.15
N ILE A 291 -7.13 -4.81 9.61
CA ILE A 291 -7.99 -4.96 8.42
C ILE A 291 -9.45 -4.58 8.65
N ARG A 292 -9.94 -4.70 9.89
CA ARG A 292 -11.33 -4.40 10.23
C ARG A 292 -11.76 -3.01 9.76
N SER A 293 -10.92 -2.01 9.98
CA SER A 293 -11.24 -0.62 9.62
C SER A 293 -11.38 -0.42 8.10
N GLU A 294 -10.59 -1.15 7.29
CA GLU A 294 -10.76 -1.14 5.85
C GLU A 294 -12.05 -1.82 5.41
N VAL A 295 -12.33 -3.00 5.96
CA VAL A 295 -13.55 -3.73 5.62
C VAL A 295 -14.79 -2.92 5.99
N GLU A 296 -14.84 -2.29 7.16
CA GLU A 296 -15.93 -1.37 7.55
C GLU A 296 -16.03 -0.20 6.56
N TRP A 297 -14.90 0.37 6.13
CA TRP A 297 -14.86 1.45 5.16
C TRP A 297 -15.38 1.00 3.79
N LEU A 298 -15.05 -0.22 3.32
CA LEU A 298 -15.53 -0.81 2.08
C LEU A 298 -17.03 -1.09 2.13
N VAL A 299 -17.51 -1.75 3.19
CA VAL A 299 -18.93 -2.08 3.39
C VAL A 299 -19.79 -0.81 3.43
N ALA A 300 -19.32 0.24 4.11
CA ALA A 300 -20.06 1.52 4.16
C ALA A 300 -20.17 2.20 2.78
N ARG A 301 -19.29 1.89 1.82
CA ARG A 301 -19.30 2.43 0.45
C ARG A 301 -19.91 1.52 -0.59
N ALA A 302 -20.05 0.24 -0.26
CA ALA A 302 -20.70 -0.71 -1.16
C ALA A 302 -22.15 -0.29 -1.48
N ARG A 303 -22.55 -0.48 -2.73
CA ARG A 303 -23.89 -0.17 -3.21
C ARG A 303 -24.46 -1.39 -3.92
N PRO A 304 -25.78 -1.68 -3.74
CA PRO A 304 -26.42 -2.73 -4.51
C PRO A 304 -26.40 -2.40 -6.00
N THR A 305 -26.21 -3.42 -6.82
CA THR A 305 -26.28 -3.30 -8.28
C THR A 305 -27.63 -3.78 -8.81
N THR A 306 -27.97 -3.42 -10.05
CA THR A 306 -29.19 -3.86 -10.74
C THR A 306 -29.20 -5.38 -11.01
N GLU A 307 -28.03 -6.01 -11.09
CA GLU A 307 -27.84 -7.44 -11.41
C GLU A 307 -27.77 -8.34 -10.15
N ARG A 308 -28.28 -7.88 -9.03
CA ARG A 308 -28.19 -8.57 -7.73
C ARG A 308 -26.76 -8.83 -7.30
N GLY A 309 -26.14 -7.83 -6.74
CA GLY A 309 -24.79 -7.92 -6.18
C GLY A 309 -24.36 -6.57 -5.61
N TRP A 310 -23.11 -6.47 -5.22
CA TRP A 310 -22.53 -5.28 -4.62
C TRP A 310 -21.37 -4.73 -5.48
N ALA A 311 -21.25 -3.42 -5.55
CA ALA A 311 -20.15 -2.72 -6.20
C ALA A 311 -19.64 -1.54 -5.36
N LEU A 312 -18.40 -1.17 -5.56
CA LEU A 312 -17.83 0.06 -5.02
C LEU A 312 -17.99 1.21 -6.02
N PRO A 313 -17.89 2.47 -5.57
CA PRO A 313 -17.80 3.63 -6.47
C PRO A 313 -16.61 3.51 -7.43
N ASP A 314 -16.76 3.99 -8.67
CA ASP A 314 -15.78 3.87 -9.76
C ASP A 314 -14.41 4.51 -9.47
N TRP A 315 -14.33 5.43 -8.50
CA TRP A 315 -13.06 6.04 -8.12
C TRP A 315 -12.18 5.15 -7.20
N ILE A 316 -12.72 3.99 -6.75
CA ILE A 316 -11.99 2.97 -5.98
C ILE A 316 -11.56 1.88 -6.96
N ASP A 317 -10.26 1.70 -7.12
CA ASP A 317 -9.70 0.63 -7.94
C ASP A 317 -9.82 -0.71 -7.21
N ALA A 318 -10.78 -1.53 -7.67
CA ALA A 318 -11.12 -2.80 -7.04
C ALA A 318 -11.35 -3.88 -8.09
N SER A 319 -10.63 -5.00 -7.96
CA SER A 319 -10.84 -6.17 -8.81
C SER A 319 -12.20 -6.81 -8.54
N GLN A 320 -12.92 -7.17 -9.62
CA GLN A 320 -14.18 -7.88 -9.53
C GLN A 320 -13.94 -9.39 -9.71
N PRO A 321 -14.58 -10.25 -8.90
CA PRO A 321 -14.54 -11.69 -9.12
C PRO A 321 -15.33 -12.08 -10.37
N ASP A 322 -14.79 -13.02 -11.15
CA ASP A 322 -15.49 -13.65 -12.28
C ASP A 322 -16.19 -14.93 -11.80
N TYR A 323 -17.40 -14.77 -11.27
CA TYR A 323 -18.18 -15.89 -10.73
C TYR A 323 -18.49 -16.95 -11.80
N ALA A 324 -18.65 -16.58 -13.05
CA ALA A 324 -18.94 -17.53 -14.12
C ALA A 324 -17.72 -18.44 -14.40
N ALA A 325 -16.52 -17.87 -14.45
CA ALA A 325 -15.29 -18.63 -14.60
C ALA A 325 -15.01 -19.52 -13.37
N GLU A 326 -15.28 -19.02 -12.16
CA GLU A 326 -15.14 -19.80 -10.92
C GLU A 326 -16.09 -21.00 -10.90
N ASP A 327 -17.37 -20.81 -11.25
CA ASP A 327 -18.37 -21.90 -11.30
C ASP A 327 -18.04 -22.93 -12.40
N ALA A 328 -17.49 -22.49 -13.53
CA ALA A 328 -17.01 -23.40 -14.59
C ALA A 328 -15.85 -24.26 -14.09
N CYS A 329 -14.89 -23.64 -13.39
CA CYS A 329 -13.76 -24.35 -12.80
C CYS A 329 -14.20 -25.46 -11.81
N LEU A 330 -15.17 -25.19 -10.93
CA LEU A 330 -15.66 -26.20 -10.00
C LEU A 330 -16.38 -27.35 -10.69
N ARG A 331 -17.18 -27.07 -11.73
CA ARG A 331 -17.87 -28.14 -12.49
C ARG A 331 -16.90 -29.10 -13.14
N SER A 332 -15.76 -28.62 -13.63
CA SER A 332 -14.74 -29.48 -14.25
C SER A 332 -14.03 -30.42 -13.26
N ARG A 333 -14.11 -30.15 -11.95
CA ARG A 333 -13.52 -31.00 -10.89
C ARG A 333 -14.42 -32.17 -10.47
N THR A 334 -15.71 -32.09 -10.79
CA THR A 334 -16.71 -33.07 -10.33
C THR A 334 -16.93 -34.21 -11.34
N VAL A 335 -16.19 -34.18 -12.46
CA VAL A 335 -16.15 -35.20 -13.48
C VAL A 335 -14.83 -35.97 -13.41
#